data_3140865a6ca37864603761b92b759bb3
#
_entry.id   3140865a6ca37864603761b92b759bb3
#
_cell.length_a   1.000
_cell.length_b   1.000
_cell.length_c   1.000
_cell.angle_alpha   90.00
_cell.angle_beta   90.00
_cell.angle_gamma   90.00
#
_symmetry.space_group_name_H-M   'P 1'
#
loop_
_entity.id
_entity.type
_entity.pdbx_description
1 polymer ?
#
loop_
_entity_poly.entity_id
_entity_poly.type
_entity_poly.pdbx_seq_one_letter_code
_entity_poly.pdbx_strand_id
1 'polypeptide(L)'
;MADKCGAVAFGIALNCNYCSSVTELKQDFSRFYVEFEDPADDENILRCDLTWLTSNWHCIWGNGCGGIKKGFPQYGCCADGAHFTEKSDERRVAKFVKLLTPETWANHAKGQNGNWIEVDEDGDRKTRVYKNGCIFLNPVDWPAGGGCALHHEAARQKTTIIETKPEVCWQLPIRRDYNWRTYEDGEKKLIITIEEYQRSGWGPGGHDLHWYCSSNTDAHTASEPVYVSEKNTLIELMGPKAYAVLVKHCEARIEMLNTAREIAKKTRDPKQVRKVMLSLGSHPATEANL
;
A
#
# COMPACT_ATOMS: atom_id res chain seq x y z
N MET A 1 35.85 -22.31 2.76
CA MET A 1 36.91 -21.42 2.27
C MET A 1 36.46 -20.00 2.54
N ALA A 2 37.17 -19.34 3.44
CA ALA A 2 36.81 -17.99 3.86
C ALA A 2 37.48 -16.99 2.93
N ASP A 3 36.70 -16.07 2.38
CA ASP A 3 37.25 -14.95 1.64
C ASP A 3 37.24 -13.68 2.49
N LYS A 4 38.42 -13.16 2.57
CA LYS A 4 38.90 -12.07 3.40
C LYS A 4 38.43 -10.72 2.84
N CYS A 5 37.80 -9.92 3.67
CA CYS A 5 37.70 -8.46 3.46
C CYS A 5 39.08 -7.85 3.85
N GLY A 6 39.86 -7.42 2.84
CA GLY A 6 41.13 -6.70 3.04
C GLY A 6 40.88 -5.25 3.47
N ALA A 7 41.46 -4.88 4.59
CA ALA A 7 41.49 -3.54 5.09
C ALA A 7 42.49 -2.68 4.30
N VAL A 8 42.07 -1.47 3.84
CA VAL A 8 42.95 -0.34 3.57
C VAL A 8 42.46 0.83 4.41
N ALA A 9 43.32 1.24 5.32
CA ALA A 9 43.09 2.35 6.21
C ALA A 9 43.23 3.70 5.46
N PHE A 10 42.19 4.51 5.45
CA PHE A 10 42.26 5.96 5.57
C PHE A 10 40.92 6.43 6.15
N GLY A 11 41.01 7.13 7.28
CA GLY A 11 39.91 7.41 8.18
C GLY A 11 38.81 8.29 7.62
N ILE A 12 37.73 7.65 7.16
CA ILE A 12 36.36 8.13 7.21
C ILE A 12 35.55 6.89 7.56
N ALA A 13 35.01 6.84 8.77
CA ALA A 13 34.07 5.82 9.17
C ALA A 13 32.77 6.03 8.38
N LEU A 14 32.69 5.42 7.21
CA LEU A 14 31.42 5.16 6.55
C LEU A 14 30.72 4.08 7.40
N ASN A 15 29.75 4.50 8.18
CA ASN A 15 28.80 3.60 8.83
C ASN A 15 28.11 2.75 7.77
N CYS A 16 28.68 1.58 7.47
CA CYS A 16 28.07 0.55 6.67
C CYS A 16 27.02 -0.17 7.53
N ASN A 17 25.97 0.55 7.94
CA ASN A 17 24.80 0.00 8.63
C ASN A 17 23.71 -0.46 7.63
N TYR A 18 24.10 -0.99 6.47
CA TYR A 18 23.17 -1.66 5.56
C TYR A 18 23.36 -3.18 5.59
N CYS A 19 23.38 -3.73 6.80
CA CYS A 19 23.02 -5.13 6.98
C CYS A 19 21.50 -5.11 7.18
N SER A 20 20.73 -5.08 6.10
CA SER A 20 19.26 -5.17 6.16
C SER A 20 18.91 -6.55 6.72
N SER A 21 18.68 -6.61 8.03
CA SER A 21 17.83 -7.66 8.58
C SER A 21 16.53 -7.62 7.79
N VAL A 22 16.09 -8.77 7.30
CA VAL A 22 14.78 -8.87 6.60
C VAL A 22 13.74 -8.47 7.63
N THR A 23 13.22 -7.24 7.49
CA THR A 23 12.21 -6.66 8.39
C THR A 23 10.79 -7.05 7.96
N GLU A 24 10.68 -7.75 6.82
CA GLU A 24 9.41 -8.23 6.31
C GLU A 24 8.97 -9.52 7.02
N LEU A 25 7.77 -9.51 7.55
CA LEU A 25 7.16 -10.62 8.25
C LEU A 25 6.34 -11.47 7.29
N LYS A 26 6.20 -12.77 7.62
CA LYS A 26 5.28 -13.65 6.88
C LYS A 26 3.84 -13.18 7.05
N GLN A 27 3.06 -13.26 5.97
CA GLN A 27 1.65 -12.83 5.95
C GLN A 27 0.67 -13.97 6.28
N ASP A 28 1.13 -15.08 6.84
CA ASP A 28 0.36 -16.28 7.22
C ASP A 28 -0.22 -16.22 8.64
N PHE A 29 -0.55 -15.03 9.11
CA PHE A 29 -1.13 -14.81 10.44
C PHE A 29 -2.67 -14.67 10.39
N SER A 30 -3.30 -14.96 11.53
CA SER A 30 -4.76 -14.82 11.67
C SER A 30 -5.19 -13.37 11.59
N ARG A 31 -6.24 -13.10 10.79
CA ARG A 31 -6.82 -11.78 10.60
C ARG A 31 -8.19 -11.68 11.24
N PHE A 32 -8.54 -10.52 11.68
CA PHE A 32 -9.84 -10.21 12.25
C PHE A 32 -10.65 -9.38 11.25
N TYR A 33 -11.75 -9.95 10.78
CA TYR A 33 -12.68 -9.28 9.86
C TYR A 33 -13.96 -8.87 10.59
N VAL A 34 -14.56 -7.79 10.12
CA VAL A 34 -15.94 -7.42 10.43
C VAL A 34 -16.76 -7.50 9.15
N GLU A 35 -18.00 -7.99 9.25
CA GLU A 35 -18.98 -7.94 8.17
C GLU A 35 -20.16 -7.07 8.61
N PHE A 36 -20.66 -6.21 7.71
CA PHE A 36 -21.85 -5.41 7.90
C PHE A 36 -22.53 -5.12 6.56
N GLU A 37 -23.84 -4.92 6.58
CA GLU A 37 -24.62 -4.54 5.39
C GLU A 37 -24.18 -3.16 4.90
N ASP A 38 -24.10 -2.97 3.57
CA ASP A 38 -23.80 -1.67 3.00
C ASP A 38 -24.99 -0.72 3.24
N PRO A 39 -24.80 0.40 3.95
CA PRO A 39 -25.91 1.36 4.19
C PRO A 39 -26.42 2.07 2.92
N ALA A 40 -25.79 1.85 1.79
CA ALA A 40 -26.16 2.42 0.50
C ALA A 40 -26.85 1.40 -0.42
N ASP A 41 -26.65 0.10 -0.19
CA ASP A 41 -27.16 -0.99 -1.03
C ASP A 41 -27.27 -2.28 -0.19
N ASP A 42 -28.48 -2.68 0.17
CA ASP A 42 -28.77 -3.82 1.04
C ASP A 42 -28.51 -5.20 0.38
N GLU A 43 -28.26 -5.25 -0.92
CA GLU A 43 -27.78 -6.44 -1.63
C GLU A 43 -26.28 -6.71 -1.38
N ASN A 44 -25.57 -5.74 -0.82
CA ASN A 44 -24.13 -5.81 -0.57
C ASN A 44 -23.80 -6.00 0.92
N ILE A 45 -22.75 -6.80 1.17
CA ILE A 45 -22.12 -6.91 2.49
C ILE A 45 -20.66 -6.45 2.36
N LEU A 46 -20.26 -5.54 3.22
CA LEU A 46 -18.87 -5.13 3.36
C LEU A 46 -18.17 -6.04 4.37
N ARG A 47 -17.04 -6.62 3.96
CA ARG A 47 -16.16 -7.43 4.78
C ARG A 47 -14.81 -6.73 4.88
N CYS A 48 -14.49 -6.21 6.07
CA CYS A 48 -13.34 -5.34 6.27
C CYS A 48 -12.30 -6.01 7.19
N ASP A 49 -11.03 -6.04 6.76
CA ASP A 49 -9.88 -6.54 7.52
C ASP A 49 -9.47 -5.53 8.60
N LEU A 50 -9.99 -5.68 9.81
CA LEU A 50 -9.64 -4.80 10.91
C LEU A 50 -8.20 -4.98 11.40
N THR A 51 -7.56 -6.14 11.14
CA THR A 51 -6.13 -6.32 11.42
C THR A 51 -5.29 -5.33 10.63
N TRP A 52 -5.58 -5.18 9.34
CA TRP A 52 -4.91 -4.24 8.45
C TRP A 52 -5.34 -2.80 8.72
N LEU A 53 -6.64 -2.54 8.76
CA LEU A 53 -7.19 -1.19 8.85
C LEU A 53 -6.87 -0.48 10.16
N THR A 54 -6.61 -1.22 11.25
CA THR A 54 -6.15 -0.66 12.53
C THR A 54 -4.63 -0.72 12.71
N SER A 55 -3.87 -1.13 11.71
CA SER A 55 -2.41 -1.14 11.75
C SER A 55 -1.82 0.27 11.52
N ASN A 56 -0.57 0.44 11.94
CA ASN A 56 0.15 1.72 11.84
C ASN A 56 0.99 1.82 10.56
N TRP A 57 0.50 1.26 9.46
CA TRP A 57 1.19 1.34 8.18
C TRP A 57 1.15 2.75 7.57
N HIS A 58 2.23 3.12 6.89
CA HIS A 58 2.29 4.27 5.98
C HIS A 58 3.30 4.03 4.86
N CYS A 59 3.15 4.78 3.76
CA CYS A 59 4.11 4.72 2.66
C CYS A 59 5.41 5.43 3.07
N ILE A 60 6.55 4.70 3.00
CA ILE A 60 7.89 5.22 3.32
C ILE A 60 8.76 5.42 2.08
N TRP A 61 8.15 5.63 0.90
CA TRP A 61 8.91 5.93 -0.31
C TRP A 61 9.81 7.17 -0.10
N GLY A 62 11.07 7.06 -0.52
CA GLY A 62 12.07 8.09 -0.27
C GLY A 62 12.59 8.15 1.18
N ASN A 63 12.04 7.35 2.09
CA ASN A 63 12.39 7.33 3.51
C ASN A 63 12.55 5.89 4.06
N GLY A 64 13.35 5.07 3.38
CA GLY A 64 13.63 3.69 3.80
C GLY A 64 12.93 2.60 2.99
N CYS A 65 12.08 2.94 2.02
CA CYS A 65 11.47 1.95 1.13
C CYS A 65 12.53 1.15 0.36
N GLY A 66 12.54 -0.17 0.49
CA GLY A 66 13.47 -1.05 -0.21
C GLY A 66 13.16 -1.25 -1.70
N GLY A 67 11.95 -0.91 -2.13
CA GLY A 67 11.47 -1.10 -3.50
C GLY A 67 11.19 -2.55 -3.86
N ILE A 68 10.20 -2.78 -4.72
CA ILE A 68 9.80 -4.13 -5.14
C ILE A 68 10.83 -4.80 -6.07
N LYS A 69 11.74 -4.03 -6.66
CA LYS A 69 12.79 -4.51 -7.57
C LYS A 69 14.16 -4.37 -6.94
N LYS A 70 14.90 -5.48 -6.83
CA LYS A 70 16.23 -5.52 -6.22
C LYS A 70 17.19 -4.53 -6.89
N GLY A 71 17.87 -3.73 -6.08
CA GLY A 71 18.84 -2.72 -6.55
C GLY A 71 18.21 -1.40 -7.02
N PHE A 72 16.88 -1.25 -6.92
CA PHE A 72 16.17 -0.06 -7.38
C PHE A 72 15.20 0.48 -6.31
N PRO A 73 15.65 0.76 -5.08
CA PRO A 73 14.79 1.23 -4.00
C PRO A 73 14.07 2.56 -4.34
N GLN A 74 14.70 3.40 -5.17
CA GLN A 74 14.16 4.69 -5.61
C GLN A 74 12.90 4.55 -6.48
N TYR A 75 12.60 3.36 -7.00
CA TYR A 75 11.37 3.14 -7.78
C TYR A 75 10.18 2.71 -6.91
N GLY A 76 10.43 2.20 -5.70
CA GLY A 76 9.35 1.73 -4.83
C GLY A 76 8.47 0.67 -5.52
N CYS A 77 7.14 0.82 -5.40
CA CYS A 77 6.16 0.00 -6.11
C CYS A 77 5.93 0.42 -7.59
N CYS A 78 6.58 1.49 -8.05
CA CYS A 78 6.46 2.01 -9.42
C CYS A 78 7.45 1.37 -10.41
N ALA A 79 8.07 0.24 -10.08
CA ALA A 79 9.10 -0.38 -10.93
C ALA A 79 8.55 -0.94 -12.25
N ASP A 80 7.31 -1.47 -12.23
CA ASP A 80 6.75 -2.24 -13.36
C ASP A 80 5.59 -1.53 -14.08
N GLY A 81 5.39 -0.24 -13.79
CA GLY A 81 4.24 0.51 -14.30
C GLY A 81 2.94 0.14 -13.58
N ALA A 82 1.82 0.58 -14.13
CA ALA A 82 0.50 0.37 -13.55
C ALA A 82 -0.51 0.04 -14.65
N HIS A 83 -1.15 -1.10 -14.54
CA HIS A 83 -2.25 -1.50 -15.43
C HIS A 83 -3.47 -0.61 -15.19
N PHE A 84 -4.19 -0.33 -16.25
CA PHE A 84 -5.49 0.34 -16.17
C PHE A 84 -6.57 -0.72 -15.95
N THR A 85 -7.43 -0.51 -14.96
CA THR A 85 -8.54 -1.43 -14.66
C THR A 85 -9.56 -1.45 -15.79
N GLU A 86 -9.76 -0.29 -16.44
CA GLU A 86 -10.68 -0.14 -17.58
C GLU A 86 -10.32 1.11 -18.41
N LYS A 87 -11.01 1.28 -19.56
CA LYS A 87 -10.83 2.43 -20.45
C LYS A 87 -11.21 3.78 -19.82
N SER A 88 -12.09 3.79 -18.84
CA SER A 88 -12.47 4.99 -18.08
C SER A 88 -11.34 5.45 -17.17
N ASP A 89 -10.65 4.53 -16.52
CA ASP A 89 -9.47 4.80 -15.70
C ASP A 89 -8.36 5.46 -16.53
N GLU A 90 -8.00 4.86 -17.68
CA GLU A 90 -7.03 5.46 -18.60
C GLU A 90 -7.44 6.87 -19.06
N ARG A 91 -8.73 7.05 -19.44
CA ARG A 91 -9.23 8.35 -19.89
C ARG A 91 -9.21 9.39 -18.78
N ARG A 92 -9.47 9.00 -17.53
CA ARG A 92 -9.38 9.86 -16.36
C ARG A 92 -7.93 10.34 -16.17
N VAL A 93 -6.97 9.43 -16.14
CA VAL A 93 -5.53 9.74 -16.02
C VAL A 93 -5.04 10.63 -17.16
N ALA A 94 -5.46 10.35 -18.41
CA ALA A 94 -5.06 11.12 -19.59
C ALA A 94 -5.41 12.62 -19.51
N LYS A 95 -6.44 13.00 -18.77
CA LYS A 95 -6.79 14.41 -18.55
C LYS A 95 -5.66 15.14 -17.81
N PHE A 96 -5.10 14.49 -16.79
CA PHE A 96 -4.05 15.07 -15.95
C PHE A 96 -2.67 14.96 -16.58
N VAL A 97 -2.42 13.93 -17.39
CA VAL A 97 -1.17 13.83 -18.17
C VAL A 97 -0.98 15.03 -19.09
N LYS A 98 -2.06 15.57 -19.66
CA LYS A 98 -2.02 16.78 -20.52
C LYS A 98 -1.62 18.05 -19.76
N LEU A 99 -1.73 18.07 -18.44
CA LEU A 99 -1.38 19.20 -17.59
C LEU A 99 0.08 19.17 -17.14
N LEU A 100 0.73 18.02 -17.26
CA LEU A 100 2.13 17.86 -16.89
C LEU A 100 3.04 18.62 -17.88
N THR A 101 4.05 19.29 -17.34
CA THR A 101 5.03 20.07 -18.09
C THR A 101 6.44 19.48 -17.95
N PRO A 102 7.43 19.92 -18.76
CA PRO A 102 8.82 19.51 -18.56
C PRO A 102 9.37 19.76 -17.16
N GLU A 103 8.86 20.77 -16.44
CA GLU A 103 9.27 21.10 -15.08
C GLU A 103 8.66 20.15 -14.06
N THR A 104 7.41 19.69 -14.28
CA THR A 104 6.66 18.86 -13.34
C THR A 104 6.80 17.36 -13.57
N TRP A 105 7.32 16.96 -14.74
CA TRP A 105 7.49 15.56 -15.14
C TRP A 105 8.84 15.33 -15.82
N ALA A 106 9.76 14.67 -15.14
CA ALA A 106 11.12 14.43 -15.60
C ALA A 106 11.22 13.74 -16.97
N ASN A 107 10.29 12.84 -17.27
CA ASN A 107 10.26 12.10 -18.53
C ASN A 107 9.27 12.67 -19.57
N HIS A 108 8.85 13.93 -19.40
CA HIS A 108 7.83 14.59 -20.22
C HIS A 108 8.07 14.39 -21.73
N ALA A 109 9.28 14.70 -22.24
CA ALA A 109 9.63 14.56 -23.65
C ALA A 109 9.51 13.10 -24.18
N LYS A 110 9.57 12.10 -23.30
CA LYS A 110 9.48 10.67 -23.65
C LYS A 110 8.04 10.14 -23.59
N GLY A 111 7.16 10.81 -22.83
CA GLY A 111 5.78 10.43 -22.66
C GLY A 111 4.77 11.20 -23.52
N GLN A 112 5.23 12.13 -24.38
CA GLN A 112 4.39 12.88 -25.30
C GLN A 112 3.63 12.01 -26.29
N ASN A 113 2.50 12.52 -26.80
CA ASN A 113 1.74 11.90 -27.88
C ASN A 113 1.27 10.46 -27.60
N GLY A 114 0.89 10.18 -26.36
CA GLY A 114 0.44 8.86 -25.92
C GLY A 114 1.57 7.87 -25.57
N ASN A 115 2.83 8.24 -25.72
CA ASN A 115 3.98 7.37 -25.41
C ASN A 115 4.18 7.11 -23.91
N TRP A 116 3.26 7.56 -23.05
CA TRP A 116 3.21 7.23 -21.63
C TRP A 116 2.48 5.90 -21.34
N ILE A 117 1.91 5.27 -22.37
CA ILE A 117 1.24 3.99 -22.32
C ILE A 117 2.09 2.95 -23.06
N GLU A 118 2.07 1.74 -22.57
CA GLU A 118 2.52 0.53 -23.28
C GLU A 118 1.46 -0.56 -23.18
N VAL A 119 1.56 -1.54 -24.05
CA VAL A 119 0.75 -2.77 -24.04
C VAL A 119 1.69 -3.89 -23.66
N ASP A 120 1.33 -4.71 -22.70
CA ASP A 120 2.14 -5.86 -22.28
C ASP A 120 1.91 -7.10 -23.15
N GLU A 121 2.53 -8.22 -22.77
CA GLU A 121 2.48 -9.48 -23.51
C GLU A 121 1.08 -10.10 -23.56
N ASP A 122 0.24 -9.80 -22.57
CA ASP A 122 -1.16 -10.27 -22.47
C ASP A 122 -2.13 -9.36 -23.23
N GLY A 123 -1.66 -8.23 -23.75
CA GLY A 123 -2.45 -7.24 -24.48
C GLY A 123 -3.07 -6.17 -23.56
N ASP A 124 -2.73 -6.16 -22.29
CA ASP A 124 -3.23 -5.21 -21.32
C ASP A 124 -2.49 -3.87 -21.39
N ARG A 125 -3.25 -2.80 -21.19
CA ARG A 125 -2.72 -1.43 -21.25
C ARG A 125 -2.25 -0.99 -19.87
N LYS A 126 -1.03 -0.44 -19.83
CA LYS A 126 -0.43 0.07 -18.59
C LYS A 126 0.39 1.33 -18.81
N THR A 127 0.75 2.01 -17.74
CA THR A 127 1.73 3.09 -17.79
C THR A 127 3.09 2.53 -18.19
N ARG A 128 3.74 3.18 -19.17
CA ARG A 128 4.99 2.69 -19.73
C ARG A 128 6.12 2.60 -18.70
N VAL A 129 6.87 1.53 -18.76
CA VAL A 129 8.14 1.39 -18.04
C VAL A 129 9.26 2.06 -18.84
N TYR A 130 9.93 3.01 -18.21
CA TYR A 130 11.07 3.71 -18.79
C TYR A 130 12.23 3.74 -17.80
N LYS A 131 13.42 3.27 -18.22
CA LYS A 131 14.61 3.17 -17.36
C LYS A 131 14.37 2.43 -16.05
N ASN A 132 13.68 1.28 -16.12
CA ASN A 132 13.33 0.40 -15.00
C ASN A 132 12.31 0.95 -13.98
N GLY A 133 11.56 1.99 -14.32
CA GLY A 133 10.48 2.52 -13.49
C GLY A 133 9.35 3.09 -14.31
N CYS A 134 8.22 3.35 -13.68
CA CYS A 134 7.09 4.00 -14.33
C CYS A 134 7.51 5.34 -14.92
N ILE A 135 7.08 5.64 -16.14
CA ILE A 135 7.43 6.87 -16.85
C ILE A 135 7.06 8.16 -16.08
N PHE A 136 6.06 8.08 -15.19
CA PHE A 136 5.65 9.20 -14.35
C PHE A 136 6.51 9.40 -13.10
N LEU A 137 7.50 8.54 -12.85
CA LEU A 137 8.36 8.65 -11.69
C LEU A 137 9.44 9.71 -11.91
N ASN A 138 9.39 10.76 -11.11
CA ASN A 138 10.45 11.76 -11.01
C ASN A 138 11.59 11.26 -10.09
N PRO A 139 12.85 11.65 -10.34
CA PRO A 139 13.95 11.45 -9.38
C PRO A 139 13.61 12.01 -7.98
N VAL A 140 14.25 11.47 -6.95
CA VAL A 140 13.99 11.86 -5.54
C VAL A 140 14.22 13.36 -5.31
N ASP A 141 15.23 13.91 -5.97
CA ASP A 141 15.65 15.31 -5.89
C ASP A 141 15.02 16.23 -6.96
N TRP A 142 13.95 15.77 -7.63
CA TRP A 142 13.31 16.58 -8.67
C TRP A 142 12.70 17.87 -8.10
N PRO A 143 12.98 19.05 -8.68
CA PRO A 143 12.58 20.35 -8.10
C PRO A 143 11.08 20.51 -7.86
N ALA A 144 10.23 19.93 -8.74
CA ALA A 144 8.77 19.95 -8.60
C ALA A 144 8.21 18.82 -7.73
N GLY A 145 9.07 18.07 -7.06
CA GLY A 145 8.75 16.96 -6.19
C GLY A 145 9.19 15.60 -6.75
N GLY A 146 9.96 14.85 -5.95
CA GLY A 146 10.34 13.48 -6.25
C GLY A 146 9.17 12.51 -6.14
N GLY A 147 9.21 11.40 -6.88
CA GLY A 147 8.13 10.41 -6.91
C GLY A 147 7.16 10.62 -8.08
N CYS A 148 5.93 10.15 -7.93
CA CYS A 148 4.97 10.17 -9.03
C CYS A 148 4.55 11.59 -9.42
N ALA A 149 4.81 12.00 -10.67
CA ALA A 149 4.39 13.29 -11.21
C ALA A 149 2.86 13.51 -11.10
N LEU A 150 2.07 12.45 -11.31
CA LEU A 150 0.61 12.49 -11.16
C LEU A 150 0.16 12.69 -9.71
N HIS A 151 0.94 12.20 -8.72
CA HIS A 151 0.67 12.45 -7.31
C HIS A 151 0.82 13.94 -6.98
N HIS A 152 1.91 14.57 -7.46
CA HIS A 152 2.14 16.00 -7.25
C HIS A 152 1.14 16.85 -8.05
N GLU A 153 0.67 16.34 -9.19
CA GLU A 153 -0.35 17.04 -9.98
C GLU A 153 -1.68 17.15 -9.22
N ALA A 154 -2.05 16.14 -8.43
CA ALA A 154 -3.23 16.24 -7.58
C ALA A 154 -3.17 17.46 -6.64
N ALA A 155 -2.05 17.68 -5.98
CA ALA A 155 -1.85 18.82 -5.11
C ALA A 155 -1.91 20.16 -5.89
N ARG A 156 -1.28 20.24 -7.08
CA ARG A 156 -1.32 21.43 -7.94
C ARG A 156 -2.73 21.79 -8.41
N GLN A 157 -3.52 20.77 -8.73
CA GLN A 157 -4.91 20.93 -9.18
C GLN A 157 -5.91 21.03 -8.01
N LYS A 158 -5.44 20.97 -6.75
CA LYS A 158 -6.28 20.96 -5.53
C LYS A 158 -7.34 19.86 -5.57
N THR A 159 -6.95 18.69 -6.05
CA THR A 159 -7.78 17.49 -6.11
C THR A 159 -7.11 16.32 -5.40
N THR A 160 -7.68 15.13 -5.46
CA THR A 160 -7.15 13.93 -4.82
C THR A 160 -6.29 13.10 -5.76
N ILE A 161 -5.44 12.23 -5.21
CA ILE A 161 -4.65 11.26 -6.00
C ILE A 161 -5.54 10.26 -6.73
N ILE A 162 -6.77 10.06 -6.27
CA ILE A 162 -7.78 9.20 -6.89
C ILE A 162 -8.11 9.69 -8.30
N GLU A 163 -8.24 11.01 -8.47
CA GLU A 163 -8.52 11.62 -9.77
C GLU A 163 -7.34 11.53 -10.75
N THR A 164 -6.11 11.61 -10.25
CA THR A 164 -4.94 11.83 -11.09
C THR A 164 -4.17 10.55 -11.41
N LYS A 165 -4.18 9.54 -10.53
CA LYS A 165 -3.39 8.31 -10.69
C LYS A 165 -4.24 7.16 -11.24
N PRO A 166 -3.61 6.15 -11.90
CA PRO A 166 -4.29 4.88 -12.18
C PRO A 166 -4.88 4.26 -10.91
N GLU A 167 -5.99 3.55 -11.05
CA GLU A 167 -6.72 2.97 -9.91
C GLU A 167 -5.81 2.09 -9.05
N VAL A 168 -5.07 1.18 -9.64
CA VAL A 168 -4.13 0.31 -8.92
C VAL A 168 -3.08 1.10 -8.13
N CYS A 169 -2.70 2.32 -8.56
CA CYS A 169 -1.70 3.13 -7.87
C CYS A 169 -2.24 3.87 -6.64
N TRP A 170 -3.49 4.36 -6.68
CA TRP A 170 -4.07 5.05 -5.52
C TRP A 170 -4.68 4.09 -4.52
N GLN A 171 -5.07 2.89 -4.97
CA GLN A 171 -5.64 1.85 -4.12
C GLN A 171 -4.59 1.15 -3.25
N LEU A 172 -3.35 0.97 -3.76
CA LEU A 172 -2.28 0.33 -2.98
C LEU A 172 -1.98 1.09 -1.68
N PRO A 173 -1.86 0.36 -0.54
CA PRO A 173 -1.86 -1.09 -0.38
C PRO A 173 -3.19 -1.67 0.15
N ILE A 174 -4.29 -1.12 -0.29
CA ILE A 174 -5.62 -1.65 0.01
C ILE A 174 -6.13 -2.43 -1.21
N ARG A 175 -6.73 -3.58 -0.97
CA ARG A 175 -7.38 -4.41 -1.98
C ARG A 175 -8.87 -4.41 -1.78
N ARG A 176 -9.63 -4.33 -2.89
CA ARG A 176 -11.05 -4.56 -2.94
C ARG A 176 -11.32 -5.78 -3.81
N ASP A 177 -11.98 -6.79 -3.26
CA ASP A 177 -12.41 -8.01 -3.95
C ASP A 177 -13.92 -8.18 -3.88
N TYR A 178 -14.46 -8.87 -4.88
CA TYR A 178 -15.89 -9.12 -5.00
C TYR A 178 -16.17 -10.62 -5.09
N ASN A 179 -17.03 -11.13 -4.19
CA ASN A 179 -17.42 -12.53 -4.18
C ASN A 179 -18.91 -12.68 -3.90
N TRP A 180 -19.61 -13.49 -4.67
CA TRP A 180 -21.00 -13.81 -4.39
C TRP A 180 -21.12 -14.87 -3.31
N ARG A 181 -21.98 -14.62 -2.31
CA ARG A 181 -22.36 -15.58 -1.28
C ARG A 181 -23.83 -15.95 -1.49
N THR A 182 -24.12 -17.27 -1.57
CA THR A 182 -25.49 -17.78 -1.58
C THR A 182 -25.81 -18.30 -0.18
N TYR A 183 -26.93 -17.86 0.38
CA TYR A 183 -27.45 -18.27 1.67
C TYR A 183 -28.36 -19.50 1.53
N GLU A 184 -28.70 -20.15 2.67
CA GLU A 184 -29.51 -21.39 2.71
C GLU A 184 -30.92 -21.20 2.15
N ASP A 185 -31.50 -20.01 2.27
CA ASP A 185 -32.80 -19.61 1.71
C ASP A 185 -32.76 -19.31 0.21
N GLY A 186 -31.56 -19.36 -0.41
CA GLY A 186 -31.33 -19.07 -1.83
C GLY A 186 -31.03 -17.61 -2.12
N GLU A 187 -31.09 -16.71 -1.12
CA GLU A 187 -30.67 -15.33 -1.28
C GLU A 187 -29.20 -15.25 -1.70
N LYS A 188 -28.86 -14.26 -2.54
CA LYS A 188 -27.48 -13.99 -2.98
C LYS A 188 -27.10 -12.56 -2.60
N LYS A 189 -26.01 -12.40 -1.88
CA LYS A 189 -25.43 -11.08 -1.60
C LYS A 189 -24.03 -10.97 -2.16
N LEU A 190 -23.66 -9.79 -2.62
CA LEU A 190 -22.31 -9.49 -3.05
C LEU A 190 -21.48 -9.14 -1.81
N ILE A 191 -20.42 -9.90 -1.56
CA ILE A 191 -19.45 -9.63 -0.51
C ILE A 191 -18.33 -8.78 -1.10
N ILE A 192 -18.23 -7.54 -0.64
CA ILE A 192 -17.19 -6.59 -1.00
C ILE A 192 -16.14 -6.63 0.10
N THR A 193 -15.00 -7.26 -0.17
CA THR A 193 -13.92 -7.39 0.81
C THR A 193 -12.93 -6.25 0.65
N ILE A 194 -12.64 -5.53 1.76
CA ILE A 194 -11.63 -4.48 1.87
C ILE A 194 -10.54 -4.98 2.79
N GLU A 195 -9.35 -5.20 2.25
CA GLU A 195 -8.26 -5.85 2.98
C GLU A 195 -6.87 -5.35 2.57
N GLU A 196 -5.83 -5.85 3.23
CA GLU A 196 -4.44 -5.63 2.86
C GLU A 196 -4.14 -6.18 1.47
N TYR A 197 -3.52 -5.37 0.63
CA TYR A 197 -2.98 -5.84 -0.64
C TYR A 197 -1.70 -6.62 -0.38
N GLN A 198 -1.84 -7.92 -0.20
CA GLN A 198 -0.73 -8.83 0.09
C GLN A 198 0.11 -9.12 -1.17
N ARG A 199 1.28 -9.76 -0.99
CA ARG A 199 2.11 -10.23 -2.11
C ARG A 199 1.33 -11.09 -3.11
N SER A 200 0.45 -11.97 -2.63
CA SER A 200 -0.43 -12.81 -3.46
C SER A 200 -1.32 -12.02 -4.41
N GLY A 201 -1.64 -10.78 -4.07
CA GLY A 201 -2.42 -9.88 -4.91
C GLY A 201 -1.72 -9.45 -6.20
N TRP A 202 -0.38 -9.55 -6.23
CA TRP A 202 0.44 -9.24 -7.41
C TRP A 202 0.49 -10.39 -8.43
N GLY A 203 -0.30 -11.46 -8.20
CA GLY A 203 -0.25 -12.66 -9.03
C GLY A 203 1.00 -13.51 -8.80
N PRO A 204 1.37 -14.39 -9.76
CA PRO A 204 2.50 -15.32 -9.60
C PRO A 204 3.83 -14.64 -9.26
N GLY A 205 4.08 -13.42 -9.78
CA GLY A 205 5.29 -12.64 -9.52
C GLY A 205 5.35 -11.98 -8.14
N GLY A 206 4.27 -12.01 -7.36
CA GLY A 206 4.22 -11.37 -6.05
C GLY A 206 5.23 -11.92 -5.05
N HIS A 207 5.56 -13.20 -5.15
CA HIS A 207 6.56 -13.86 -4.30
C HIS A 207 7.99 -13.40 -4.62
N ASP A 208 8.25 -12.93 -5.83
CA ASP A 208 9.56 -12.50 -6.32
C ASP A 208 9.85 -11.02 -6.02
N LEU A 209 8.89 -10.28 -5.48
CA LEU A 209 9.10 -8.88 -5.06
C LEU A 209 10.24 -8.83 -4.03
N HIS A 210 11.23 -7.95 -4.27
CA HIS A 210 12.41 -7.86 -3.42
C HIS A 210 12.09 -7.41 -2.00
N TRP A 211 11.26 -6.39 -1.86
CA TRP A 211 10.82 -5.82 -0.59
C TRP A 211 9.36 -5.38 -0.74
N TYR A 212 8.54 -5.64 0.27
CA TYR A 212 7.14 -5.28 0.22
C TYR A 212 6.69 -4.62 1.51
N CYS A 213 6.03 -3.46 1.41
CA CYS A 213 5.80 -2.57 2.54
C CYS A 213 4.71 -3.03 3.50
N SER A 214 3.67 -3.72 3.01
CA SER A 214 2.48 -3.98 3.83
C SER A 214 2.73 -4.92 5.00
N SER A 215 3.73 -5.81 4.90
CA SER A 215 4.17 -6.70 5.98
C SER A 215 5.53 -6.33 6.57
N ASN A 216 6.12 -5.20 6.15
CA ASN A 216 7.44 -4.79 6.59
C ASN A 216 7.36 -3.88 7.83
N THR A 217 8.09 -4.22 8.88
CA THR A 217 8.09 -3.46 10.14
C THR A 217 8.49 -2.00 9.96
N ASP A 218 9.38 -1.69 9.01
CA ASP A 218 9.84 -0.32 8.75
C ASP A 218 8.70 0.60 8.28
N ALA A 219 7.67 0.04 7.63
CA ALA A 219 6.50 0.77 7.14
C ALA A 219 5.35 0.86 8.15
N HIS A 220 5.47 0.24 9.35
CA HIS A 220 4.42 0.23 10.38
C HIS A 220 4.75 1.15 11.56
N THR A 221 5.16 2.37 11.27
CA THR A 221 5.61 3.38 12.25
C THR A 221 4.77 4.66 12.23
N ALA A 222 3.62 4.65 11.55
CA ALA A 222 2.72 5.79 11.52
C ALA A 222 2.11 6.08 12.90
N SER A 223 1.79 7.35 13.15
CA SER A 223 1.05 7.80 14.33
C SER A 223 -0.45 7.54 14.23
N GLU A 224 -0.97 7.40 13.01
CA GLU A 224 -2.37 7.15 12.72
C GLU A 224 -2.56 5.78 12.07
N PRO A 225 -3.66 5.07 12.37
CA PRO A 225 -3.98 3.81 11.73
C PRO A 225 -4.45 4.00 10.28
N VAL A 226 -4.33 2.94 9.47
CA VAL A 226 -4.66 2.93 8.04
C VAL A 226 -6.07 3.48 7.77
N TYR A 227 -7.08 3.11 8.56
CA TYR A 227 -8.44 3.60 8.32
C TYR A 227 -8.58 5.13 8.41
N VAL A 228 -7.66 5.81 9.12
CA VAL A 228 -7.60 7.28 9.22
C VAL A 228 -6.77 7.87 8.10
N SER A 229 -5.53 7.38 7.92
CA SER A 229 -4.59 7.91 6.92
C SER A 229 -5.09 7.68 5.49
N GLU A 230 -5.77 6.55 5.21
CA GLU A 230 -6.31 6.18 3.89
C GLU A 230 -7.82 6.48 3.75
N LYS A 231 -8.35 7.42 4.54
CA LYS A 231 -9.76 7.80 4.54
C LYS A 231 -10.35 8.03 3.14
N ASN A 232 -9.65 8.80 2.30
CA ASN A 232 -10.15 9.16 0.97
C ASN A 232 -10.23 7.92 0.07
N THR A 233 -9.21 7.07 0.10
CA THR A 233 -9.16 5.79 -0.59
C THR A 233 -10.33 4.88 -0.15
N LEU A 234 -10.56 4.77 1.16
CA LEU A 234 -11.64 3.94 1.71
C LEU A 234 -13.03 4.48 1.33
N ILE A 235 -13.23 5.80 1.36
CA ILE A 235 -14.49 6.41 0.92
C ILE A 235 -14.74 6.13 -0.57
N GLU A 236 -13.72 6.17 -1.41
CA GLU A 236 -13.85 5.82 -2.83
C GLU A 236 -14.21 4.34 -3.04
N LEU A 237 -13.61 3.45 -2.23
CA LEU A 237 -13.81 2.01 -2.36
C LEU A 237 -15.16 1.52 -1.85
N MET A 238 -15.74 2.16 -0.82
CA MET A 238 -16.95 1.67 -0.15
C MET A 238 -18.07 2.70 0.03
N GLY A 239 -17.82 3.94 -0.34
CA GLY A 239 -18.75 5.04 -0.10
C GLY A 239 -18.71 5.63 1.32
N PRO A 240 -19.16 6.90 1.48
CA PRO A 240 -19.02 7.62 2.74
C PRO A 240 -19.90 7.06 3.88
N LYS A 241 -21.05 6.45 3.57
CA LYS A 241 -21.94 5.86 4.60
C LYS A 241 -21.32 4.60 5.20
N ALA A 242 -20.78 3.73 4.34
CA ALA A 242 -20.12 2.50 4.77
C ALA A 242 -18.81 2.80 5.51
N TYR A 243 -18.03 3.79 5.04
CA TYR A 243 -16.85 4.26 5.78
C TYR A 243 -17.20 4.74 7.19
N ALA A 244 -18.31 5.45 7.39
CA ALA A 244 -18.74 5.89 8.71
C ALA A 244 -19.10 4.72 9.65
N VAL A 245 -19.61 3.61 9.13
CA VAL A 245 -19.81 2.36 9.88
C VAL A 245 -18.48 1.70 10.21
N LEU A 246 -17.58 1.59 9.22
CA LEU A 246 -16.24 1.03 9.40
C LEU A 246 -15.47 1.75 10.52
N VAL A 247 -15.50 3.10 10.56
CA VAL A 247 -14.83 3.90 11.60
C VAL A 247 -15.24 3.45 13.00
N LYS A 248 -16.53 3.24 13.26
CA LYS A 248 -17.00 2.77 14.58
C LYS A 248 -16.43 1.40 14.96
N HIS A 249 -16.34 0.48 13.97
CA HIS A 249 -15.73 -0.83 14.19
C HIS A 249 -14.23 -0.73 14.47
N CYS A 250 -13.52 0.13 13.76
CA CYS A 250 -12.08 0.37 13.97
C CYS A 250 -11.81 0.99 15.35
N GLU A 251 -12.58 1.99 15.74
CA GLU A 251 -12.47 2.65 17.06
C GLU A 251 -12.71 1.64 18.20
N ALA A 252 -13.81 0.89 18.15
CA ALA A 252 -14.10 -0.16 19.12
C ALA A 252 -13.01 -1.24 19.17
N ARG A 253 -12.46 -1.59 18.01
CA ARG A 253 -11.34 -2.53 17.90
C ARG A 253 -10.08 -2.01 18.59
N ILE A 254 -9.70 -0.76 18.34
CA ILE A 254 -8.54 -0.11 18.96
C ILE A 254 -8.71 -0.02 20.47
N GLU A 255 -9.88 0.36 20.97
CA GLU A 255 -10.17 0.42 22.40
C GLU A 255 -9.99 -0.96 23.07
N MET A 256 -10.55 -2.02 22.44
CA MET A 256 -10.40 -3.39 22.91
C MET A 256 -8.93 -3.83 22.93
N LEU A 257 -8.16 -3.54 21.86
CA LEU A 257 -6.73 -3.89 21.78
C LEU A 257 -5.92 -3.13 22.83
N ASN A 258 -6.20 -1.84 23.06
CA ASN A 258 -5.53 -1.04 24.09
C ASN A 258 -5.82 -1.58 25.50
N THR A 259 -7.07 -1.91 25.78
CA THR A 259 -7.45 -2.53 27.08
C THR A 259 -6.74 -3.86 27.30
N ALA A 260 -6.71 -4.72 26.28
CA ALA A 260 -6.02 -6.01 26.35
C ALA A 260 -4.50 -5.82 26.56
N ARG A 261 -3.89 -4.83 25.91
CA ARG A 261 -2.48 -4.49 26.06
C ARG A 261 -2.15 -4.05 27.49
N GLU A 262 -2.97 -3.17 28.07
CA GLU A 262 -2.77 -2.71 29.46
C GLU A 262 -2.92 -3.87 30.46
N ILE A 263 -3.83 -4.80 30.23
CA ILE A 263 -3.96 -6.01 31.04
C ILE A 263 -2.71 -6.89 30.90
N ALA A 264 -2.26 -7.14 29.64
CA ALA A 264 -1.10 -7.98 29.38
C ALA A 264 0.19 -7.39 29.93
N LYS A 265 0.38 -6.07 29.94
CA LYS A 265 1.52 -5.37 30.55
C LYS A 265 1.72 -5.68 32.03
N LYS A 266 0.67 -6.10 32.75
CA LYS A 266 0.76 -6.53 34.16
C LYS A 266 1.67 -7.76 34.34
N THR A 267 1.88 -8.55 33.28
CA THR A 267 2.82 -9.69 33.29
C THR A 267 4.28 -9.25 33.38
N ARG A 268 4.60 -7.99 33.05
CA ARG A 268 5.96 -7.43 32.93
C ARG A 268 6.87 -8.18 31.94
N ASP A 269 6.29 -8.97 31.05
CA ASP A 269 7.00 -9.71 29.99
C ASP A 269 6.57 -9.20 28.60
N PRO A 270 7.41 -8.43 27.88
CA PRO A 270 7.09 -7.91 26.56
C PRO A 270 6.75 -9.01 25.53
N LYS A 271 7.38 -10.19 25.63
CA LYS A 271 7.10 -11.32 24.74
C LYS A 271 5.68 -11.84 24.95
N GLN A 272 5.23 -11.91 26.20
CA GLN A 272 3.88 -12.31 26.54
C GLN A 272 2.85 -11.28 26.08
N VAL A 273 3.13 -9.98 26.25
CA VAL A 273 2.29 -8.89 25.72
C VAL A 273 2.09 -9.06 24.21
N ARG A 274 3.20 -9.16 23.46
CA ARG A 274 3.16 -9.36 22.00
C ARG A 274 2.38 -10.61 21.63
N LYS A 275 2.58 -11.73 22.30
CA LYS A 275 1.86 -12.98 22.04
C LYS A 275 0.34 -12.80 22.21
N VAL A 276 -0.10 -12.11 23.26
CA VAL A 276 -1.51 -11.80 23.51
C VAL A 276 -2.06 -10.94 22.37
N MET A 277 -1.36 -9.87 21.99
CA MET A 277 -1.82 -8.97 20.95
C MET A 277 -1.95 -9.68 19.59
N LEU A 278 -0.98 -10.51 19.23
CA LEU A 278 -1.04 -11.33 18.01
C LEU A 278 -2.20 -12.34 18.05
N SER A 279 -2.47 -12.96 19.20
CA SER A 279 -3.62 -13.88 19.34
C SER A 279 -4.97 -13.19 19.22
N LEU A 280 -5.02 -11.89 19.49
CA LEU A 280 -6.18 -11.04 19.27
C LEU A 280 -6.23 -10.46 17.85
N GLY A 281 -5.32 -10.84 16.95
CA GLY A 281 -5.29 -10.40 15.55
C GLY A 281 -4.84 -8.96 15.38
N SER A 282 -3.96 -8.45 16.22
CA SER A 282 -3.21 -7.22 15.95
C SER A 282 -2.17 -7.48 14.84
N HIS A 283 -1.90 -6.48 14.00
CA HIS A 283 -0.98 -6.66 12.88
C HIS A 283 0.47 -6.88 13.35
N PRO A 284 1.14 -7.99 12.94
CA PRO A 284 2.46 -8.35 13.47
C PRO A 284 3.55 -7.32 13.24
N ALA A 285 3.51 -6.59 12.11
CA ALA A 285 4.50 -5.56 11.81
C ALA A 285 4.29 -4.32 12.69
N THR A 286 3.06 -3.96 13.02
CA THR A 286 2.75 -2.92 14.02
C THR A 286 3.24 -3.35 15.41
N GLU A 287 2.94 -4.59 15.83
CA GLU A 287 3.36 -5.10 17.14
C GLU A 287 4.89 -5.24 17.30
N ALA A 288 5.63 -5.27 16.21
CA ALA A 288 7.08 -5.28 16.26
C ALA A 288 7.68 -3.92 16.68
N ASN A 289 6.91 -2.84 16.53
CA ASN A 289 7.32 -1.46 16.82
C ASN A 289 6.73 -0.91 18.14
N LEU A 290 5.91 -1.68 18.84
CA LEU A 290 5.28 -1.32 20.13
C LEU A 290 5.92 -2.06 21.30
#